data_9152383e81a3a5022145cda713bae84b
#
_entry.id   9152383e81a3a5022145cda713bae84b
#
_cell.length_a   1.000
_cell.length_b   1.000
_cell.length_c   1.000
_cell.angle_alpha   90.00
_cell.angle_beta   90.00
_cell.angle_gamma   90.00
#
_symmetry.space_group_name_H-M   'P 1'
#
loop_
_entity.id
_entity.type
_entity.pdbx_description
1 polymer ?
#
loop_
_entity_poly.entity_id
_entity_poly.type
_entity_poly.pdbx_seq_one_letter_code
_entity_poly.pdbx_strand_id
1 'polypeptide(L)'
;AASDVYKRQDLEDQSFAIKLFRQSLMKGSEFRERINKHMKNWETERIANMDLIIMQVALAEIMTFPTIPINVTLNEYIDTAKYYSTPKSGTFINGILDSVVNELKKEKLLLKD
;
A
#
# COMPACT_ATOMS: atom_id res chain seq x y z
N ALA A 1 34.57 -1.48 4.79
CA ALA A 1 34.38 -0.89 6.11
C ALA A 1 32.90 -0.81 6.48
N ALA A 2 32.59 -0.83 7.77
CA ALA A 2 31.19 -0.75 8.25
C ALA A 2 30.49 0.51 7.76
N SER A 3 31.20 1.64 7.67
CA SER A 3 30.68 2.91 7.17
C SER A 3 30.21 2.82 5.71
N ASP A 4 30.89 2.00 4.89
CA ASP A 4 30.52 1.83 3.48
C ASP A 4 29.23 1.01 3.35
N VAL A 5 29.07 0.01 4.21
CA VAL A 5 27.84 -0.79 4.28
C VAL A 5 26.65 0.07 4.68
N TYR A 6 26.81 0.91 5.70
CA TYR A 6 25.74 1.83 6.14
C TYR A 6 25.39 2.85 5.06
N LYS A 7 26.37 3.40 4.37
CA LYS A 7 26.13 4.35 3.27
C LYS A 7 25.35 3.69 2.12
N ARG A 8 25.72 2.45 1.78
CA ARG A 8 25.03 1.72 0.71
C ARG A 8 23.58 1.43 1.08
N GLN A 9 23.34 0.97 2.31
CA GLN A 9 22.01 0.70 2.81
C GLN A 9 21.14 1.96 2.84
N ASP A 10 21.71 3.07 3.30
CA ASP A 10 21.04 4.36 3.32
C ASP A 10 20.63 4.82 1.91
N LEU A 11 21.52 4.66 0.93
CA LEU A 11 21.21 4.98 -0.47
C LEU A 11 20.13 4.07 -1.05
N GLU A 12 20.14 2.80 -0.71
CA GLU A 12 19.11 1.85 -1.13
C GLU A 12 17.76 2.20 -0.53
N ASP A 13 17.73 2.56 0.75
CA ASP A 13 16.52 2.99 1.45
C ASP A 13 15.97 4.29 0.84
N GLN A 14 16.84 5.24 0.51
CA GLN A 14 16.45 6.47 -0.16
C GLN A 14 15.87 6.20 -1.55
N SER A 15 16.52 5.33 -2.32
CA SER A 15 16.04 4.94 -3.65
C SER A 15 14.67 4.27 -3.57
N PHE A 16 14.47 3.40 -2.59
CA PHE A 16 13.19 2.75 -2.34
C PHE A 16 12.10 3.79 -2.04
N ALA A 17 12.39 4.70 -1.11
CA ALA A 17 11.44 5.74 -0.70
C ALA A 17 11.06 6.66 -1.87
N ILE A 18 12.04 7.08 -2.67
CA ILE A 18 11.81 7.94 -3.82
C ILE A 18 10.96 7.22 -4.86
N LYS A 19 11.28 5.97 -5.16
CA LYS A 19 10.52 5.17 -6.13
C LYS A 19 9.09 4.96 -5.68
N LEU A 20 8.89 4.60 -4.42
CA LEU A 20 7.56 4.41 -3.84
C LEU A 20 6.74 5.69 -3.89
N PHE A 21 7.33 6.81 -3.45
CA PHE A 21 6.69 8.11 -3.46
C PHE A 21 6.29 8.54 -4.88
N ARG A 22 7.22 8.39 -5.82
CA ARG A 22 6.97 8.73 -7.23
C ARG A 22 5.82 7.91 -7.80
N GLN A 23 5.81 6.61 -7.59
CA GLN A 23 4.76 5.74 -8.10
C GLN A 23 3.41 6.04 -7.44
N SER A 24 3.42 6.32 -6.15
CA SER A 24 2.21 6.71 -5.42
C SER A 24 1.60 8.00 -5.98
N LEU A 25 2.43 8.97 -6.35
CA LEU A 25 1.96 10.21 -6.96
C LEU A 25 1.52 10.02 -8.41
N MET A 26 2.34 9.36 -9.21
CA MET A 26 2.07 9.23 -10.65
C MET A 26 0.85 8.36 -10.94
N LYS A 27 0.65 7.31 -10.18
CA LYS A 27 -0.48 6.38 -10.34
C LYS A 27 -1.55 6.55 -9.27
N GLY A 28 -1.48 7.63 -8.49
CA GLY A 28 -2.40 7.87 -7.39
C GLY A 28 -3.86 7.88 -7.79
N SER A 29 -4.18 8.49 -8.93
CA SER A 29 -5.55 8.53 -9.43
C SER A 29 -6.07 7.14 -9.77
N GLU A 30 -5.26 6.33 -10.42
CA GLU A 30 -5.60 4.94 -10.77
C GLU A 30 -5.80 4.10 -9.51
N PHE A 31 -4.90 4.22 -8.55
CA PHE A 31 -4.99 3.48 -7.30
C PHE A 31 -6.22 3.87 -6.49
N ARG A 32 -6.51 5.18 -6.41
CA ARG A 32 -7.71 5.66 -5.71
C ARG A 32 -8.99 5.19 -6.38
N GLU A 33 -9.02 5.17 -7.70
CA GLU A 33 -10.17 4.67 -8.43
C GLU A 33 -10.44 3.21 -8.12
N ARG A 34 -9.41 2.37 -8.11
CA ARG A 34 -9.55 0.97 -7.74
C ARG A 34 -10.00 0.79 -6.30
N ILE A 35 -9.42 1.54 -5.38
CA ILE A 35 -9.81 1.52 -3.98
C ILE A 35 -11.27 1.94 -3.83
N ASN A 36 -11.69 3.03 -4.46
CA ASN A 36 -13.05 3.53 -4.39
C ASN A 36 -14.08 2.54 -4.90
N LYS A 37 -13.74 1.79 -5.93
CA LYS A 37 -14.59 0.77 -6.49
C LYS A 37 -14.94 -0.31 -5.47
N HIS A 38 -14.00 -0.66 -4.60
CA HIS A 38 -14.19 -1.68 -3.56
C HIS A 38 -14.78 -1.15 -2.26
N MET A 39 -14.88 0.18 -2.12
CA MET A 39 -15.43 0.80 -0.92
C MET A 39 -16.96 0.81 -0.87
N LYS A 40 -17.62 0.59 -1.97
CA LYS A 40 -19.09 0.60 -2.06
C LYS A 40 -19.76 -0.43 -1.19
N ASN A 41 -19.07 -1.51 -0.84
CA ASN A 41 -19.59 -2.58 0.00
C ASN A 41 -19.44 -2.28 1.50
N TRP A 42 -18.75 -1.20 1.84
CA TRP A 42 -18.55 -0.76 3.21
C TRP A 42 -19.48 0.42 3.48
N GLU A 43 -20.63 0.14 4.06
CA GLU A 43 -21.64 1.17 4.31
C GLU A 43 -21.17 2.23 5.29
N THR A 44 -21.37 3.48 4.90
CA THR A 44 -21.55 4.66 5.76
C THR A 44 -20.36 5.14 6.58
N GLU A 45 -19.27 4.45 6.60
CA GLU A 45 -18.13 4.96 7.34
C GLU A 45 -17.45 6.05 6.54
N ARG A 46 -17.33 7.21 7.15
CA ARG A 46 -16.44 8.26 6.67
C ARG A 46 -15.05 7.71 6.53
N ILE A 47 -14.61 7.53 5.30
CA ILE A 47 -13.25 7.13 5.07
C ILE A 47 -12.38 8.30 5.47
N ALA A 48 -11.59 8.10 6.52
CA ALA A 48 -10.61 9.09 6.91
C ALA A 48 -9.65 9.30 5.75
N ASN A 49 -9.30 10.56 5.46
CA ASN A 49 -8.33 10.86 4.42
C ASN A 49 -7.03 10.07 4.61
N MET A 50 -6.65 9.85 5.86
CA MET A 50 -5.46 9.07 6.20
C MET A 50 -5.58 7.61 5.76
N ASP A 51 -6.76 7.00 5.91
CA ASP A 51 -6.97 5.62 5.46
C ASP A 51 -6.80 5.49 3.95
N LEU A 52 -7.32 6.45 3.21
CA LEU A 52 -7.18 6.47 1.75
C LEU A 52 -5.72 6.62 1.34
N ILE A 53 -4.99 7.51 2.00
CA ILE A 53 -3.55 7.69 1.74
C ILE A 53 -2.78 6.41 2.04
N ILE A 54 -3.05 5.78 3.18
CA ILE A 54 -2.39 4.53 3.57
C ILE A 54 -2.64 3.44 2.53
N MET A 55 -3.88 3.28 2.09
CA MET A 55 -4.24 2.30 1.07
C MET A 55 -3.57 2.61 -0.28
N GLN A 56 -3.50 3.87 -0.66
CA GLN A 56 -2.86 4.29 -1.90
C GLN A 56 -1.37 3.96 -1.90
N VAL A 57 -0.68 4.26 -0.80
CA VAL A 57 0.76 3.97 -0.68
C VAL A 57 1.01 2.46 -0.60
N ALA A 58 0.18 1.74 0.14
CA ALA A 58 0.27 0.27 0.21
C ALA A 58 0.11 -0.36 -1.17
N LEU A 59 -0.86 0.09 -1.95
CA LEU A 59 -1.10 -0.42 -3.29
C LEU A 59 0.06 -0.09 -4.22
N ALA A 60 0.65 1.11 -4.08
CA ALA A 60 1.85 1.48 -4.83
C ALA A 60 3.01 0.53 -4.53
N GLU A 61 3.21 0.17 -3.26
CA GLU A 61 4.27 -0.79 -2.89
C GLU A 61 4.00 -2.17 -3.48
N ILE A 62 2.77 -2.66 -3.37
CA ILE A 62 2.38 -3.96 -3.90
C ILE A 62 2.65 -4.04 -5.41
N MET A 63 2.29 -3.00 -6.15
CA MET A 63 2.42 -2.98 -7.60
C MET A 63 3.82 -2.69 -8.12
N THR A 64 4.65 -2.03 -7.32
CA THR A 64 5.96 -1.54 -7.78
C THR A 64 7.11 -2.48 -7.43
N PHE A 65 7.01 -3.20 -6.31
CA PHE A 65 8.12 -4.01 -5.79
C PHE A 65 7.78 -5.51 -5.83
N PRO A 66 8.20 -6.20 -6.89
CA PRO A 66 7.85 -7.62 -7.05
C PRO A 66 8.48 -8.55 -6.03
N THR A 67 9.55 -8.11 -5.37
CA THR A 67 10.26 -8.92 -4.38
C THR A 67 9.68 -8.83 -2.97
N ILE A 68 8.77 -7.87 -2.72
CA ILE A 68 8.12 -7.73 -1.43
C ILE A 68 6.82 -8.52 -1.46
N PRO A 69 6.67 -9.56 -0.61
CA PRO A 69 5.43 -10.31 -0.55
C PRO A 69 4.24 -9.44 -0.15
N ILE A 70 3.08 -9.74 -0.71
CA ILE A 70 1.85 -8.97 -0.45
C ILE A 70 1.53 -8.92 1.04
N ASN A 71 1.66 -10.06 1.73
CA ASN A 71 1.38 -10.13 3.18
C ASN A 71 2.28 -9.22 4.00
N VAL A 72 3.53 -9.04 3.59
CA VAL A 72 4.46 -8.15 4.28
C VAL A 72 3.98 -6.71 4.16
N THR A 73 3.61 -6.29 2.96
CA THR A 73 3.07 -4.95 2.72
C THR A 73 1.78 -4.74 3.51
N LEU A 74 0.83 -5.67 3.43
CA LEU A 74 -0.44 -5.54 4.13
C LEU A 74 -0.25 -5.40 5.64
N ASN A 75 0.56 -6.26 6.24
CA ASN A 75 0.81 -6.20 7.68
C ASN A 75 1.43 -4.88 8.11
N GLU A 76 2.37 -4.39 7.35
CA GLU A 76 3.08 -3.14 7.64
C GLU A 76 2.14 -1.93 7.62
N TYR A 77 1.30 -1.83 6.59
CA TYR A 77 0.38 -0.69 6.45
C TYR A 77 -0.83 -0.81 7.38
N ILE A 78 -1.28 -2.01 7.69
CA ILE A 78 -2.32 -2.21 8.71
C ILE A 78 -1.81 -1.76 10.08
N ASP A 79 -0.57 -2.09 10.43
CA ASP A 79 0.03 -1.63 11.67
C ASP A 79 0.19 -0.11 11.69
N THR A 80 0.58 0.49 10.57
CA THR A 80 0.64 1.95 10.44
C THR A 80 -0.74 2.58 10.68
N ALA A 81 -1.79 2.00 10.13
CA ALA A 81 -3.15 2.50 10.29
C ALA A 81 -3.59 2.54 11.75
N LYS A 82 -3.15 1.59 12.56
CA LYS A 82 -3.47 1.56 13.99
C LYS A 82 -2.93 2.77 14.73
N TYR A 83 -1.80 3.34 14.28
CA TYR A 83 -1.19 4.50 14.90
C TYR A 83 -1.81 5.82 14.44
N TYR A 84 -2.24 5.92 13.20
CA TYR A 84 -2.63 7.18 12.58
C TYR A 84 -4.12 7.29 12.30
N SER A 85 -4.88 6.27 12.62
CA SER A 85 -6.30 6.24 12.33
C SER A 85 -7.08 5.59 13.48
N THR A 86 -8.33 5.16 13.24
CA THR A 86 -9.15 4.55 14.28
C THR A 86 -8.81 3.07 14.47
N PRO A 87 -9.16 2.46 15.64
CA PRO A 87 -8.96 1.02 15.84
C PRO A 87 -9.63 0.13 14.79
N LYS A 88 -10.69 0.62 14.16
CA LYS A 88 -11.42 -0.11 13.12
C LYS A 88 -10.77 -0.02 11.76
N SER A 89 -9.83 0.92 11.57
CA SER A 89 -9.20 1.17 10.28
C SER A 89 -8.40 -0.03 9.76
N GLY A 90 -7.74 -0.76 10.65
CA GLY A 90 -6.97 -1.94 10.24
C GLY A 90 -7.81 -2.99 9.54
N THR A 91 -8.98 -3.32 10.10
CA THR A 91 -9.90 -4.29 9.49
C THR A 91 -10.46 -3.79 8.17
N PHE A 92 -10.83 -2.52 8.13
CA PHE A 92 -11.35 -1.86 6.94
C PHE A 92 -10.31 -1.85 5.81
N ILE A 93 -9.10 -1.40 6.09
CA ILE A 93 -8.01 -1.33 5.13
C ILE A 93 -7.67 -2.73 4.62
N ASN A 94 -7.58 -3.71 5.52
CA ASN A 94 -7.30 -5.08 5.14
C ASN A 94 -8.35 -5.64 4.17
N GLY A 95 -9.62 -5.41 4.47
CA GLY A 95 -10.71 -5.90 3.62
C GLY A 95 -10.70 -5.28 2.23
N ILE A 96 -10.48 -3.97 2.14
CA ILE A 96 -10.45 -3.28 0.86
C ILE A 96 -9.23 -3.67 0.04
N LEU A 97 -8.03 -3.66 0.65
CA LEU A 97 -6.81 -4.03 -0.06
C LEU A 97 -6.83 -5.48 -0.51
N ASP A 98 -7.36 -6.38 0.29
CA ASP A 98 -7.52 -7.78 -0.09
C ASP A 98 -8.41 -7.91 -1.34
N SER A 99 -9.52 -7.19 -1.38
CA SER A 99 -10.41 -7.18 -2.53
C SER A 99 -9.73 -6.60 -3.78
N VAL A 100 -8.98 -5.51 -3.63
CA VAL A 100 -8.24 -4.90 -4.75
C VAL A 100 -7.17 -5.86 -5.27
N VAL A 101 -6.41 -6.49 -4.37
CA VAL A 101 -5.38 -7.46 -4.74
C VAL A 101 -5.98 -8.63 -5.49
N ASN A 102 -7.10 -9.16 -5.03
CA ASN A 102 -7.78 -10.27 -5.71
C ASN A 102 -8.25 -9.89 -7.11
N GLU A 103 -8.76 -8.67 -7.27
CA GLU A 103 -9.14 -8.16 -8.59
C GLU A 103 -7.92 -8.03 -9.51
N LEU A 104 -6.81 -7.50 -9.02
CA LEU A 104 -5.58 -7.35 -9.79
C LEU A 104 -5.01 -8.70 -10.22
N LYS A 105 -5.06 -9.70 -9.35
CA LYS A 105 -4.65 -11.06 -9.69
C LYS A 105 -5.55 -11.67 -10.76
N LYS A 106 -6.84 -11.46 -10.65
CA LYS A 106 -7.82 -11.97 -11.61
C LYS A 106 -7.62 -11.34 -12.98
N GLU A 107 -7.26 -10.07 -13.04
CA GLU A 107 -6.95 -9.35 -14.28
C GLU A 107 -5.53 -9.64 -14.77
N LYS A 108 -4.76 -10.44 -14.06
CA LYS A 108 -3.36 -10.79 -14.37
C LYS A 108 -2.42 -9.57 -14.36
N LEU A 109 -2.78 -8.54 -13.62
CA LEU A 109 -1.95 -7.36 -13.44
C LEU A 109 -0.99 -7.49 -12.25
N LEU A 110 -1.20 -8.49 -11.41
CA LEU A 110 -0.37 -8.77 -10.24
C LEU A 110 -0.09 -10.28 -10.21
N LEU A 111 1.19 -10.63 -10.38
CA LEU A 111 1.61 -12.03 -10.52
C LEU A 111 2.30 -12.60 -9.27
N LYS A 112 2.69 -11.76 -8.33
CA LYS A 112 3.33 -12.23 -7.09
C LYS A 112 2.31 -12.71 -6.06
N ASP A 113 2.77 -13.54 -5.14
CA ASP A 113 1.93 -14.07 -4.06
C ASP A 113 1.75 -13.08 -2.89
#